data_4dbffe470cf142e904dd20e667a945fd
#
_entry.id   4dbffe470cf142e904dd20e667a945fd
#
_cell.length_a   1.000
_cell.length_b   1.000
_cell.length_c   1.000
_cell.angle_alpha   90.00
_cell.angle_beta   90.00
_cell.angle_gamma   90.00
#
_symmetry.space_group_name_H-M   'P 1'
#
loop_
_entity.id
_entity.type
_entity.pdbx_description
1 polymer ?
#
loop_
_entity_poly.entity_id
_entity_poly.type
_entity_poly.pdbx_seq_one_letter_code
_entity_poly.pdbx_strand_id
1 'polypeptide(L)'
;IDRRQDYPELRTRLQQHLVETTSQLERLESVLKEMGESSSTLKDTALSMMGNFSAMMHAASSDEIIKNMLANNMFENFEIGTYKSLIAMCGRVGTPQAETLLRSSLTEEENMARWVDEHIEPVTLAFLARVAHESPEGRARMAQ
;
A
#
# COMPACT_ATOMS: atom_id res chain seq x y z
N ILE A 1 20.42 -7.91 6.04
CA ILE A 1 19.46 -8.86 6.66
C ILE A 1 18.08 -8.33 6.30
N ASP A 2 17.28 -9.14 5.62
CA ASP A 2 15.93 -8.75 5.19
C ASP A 2 15.01 -8.72 6.42
N ARG A 3 14.82 -7.53 7.00
CA ARG A 3 14.00 -7.30 8.21
C ARG A 3 12.50 -7.64 8.01
N ARG A 4 12.05 -7.83 6.75
CA ARG A 4 10.69 -8.26 6.43
C ARG A 4 10.41 -9.71 6.82
N GLN A 5 11.45 -10.51 7.10
CA GLN A 5 11.28 -11.88 7.60
C GLN A 5 10.71 -11.91 9.03
N ASP A 6 10.86 -10.81 9.78
CA ASP A 6 10.35 -10.69 11.14
C ASP A 6 8.82 -10.44 11.19
N TYR A 7 8.20 -10.13 10.03
CA TYR A 7 6.78 -9.80 9.90
C TYR A 7 6.14 -10.59 8.74
N PRO A 8 5.96 -11.91 8.86
CA PRO A 8 5.52 -12.77 7.76
C PRO A 8 4.11 -12.42 7.24
N GLU A 9 3.20 -12.01 8.11
CA GLU A 9 1.84 -11.61 7.72
C GLU A 9 1.86 -10.34 6.90
N LEU A 10 2.61 -9.33 7.31
CA LEU A 10 2.80 -8.09 6.56
C LEU A 10 3.40 -8.39 5.17
N ARG A 11 4.41 -9.23 5.10
CA ARG A 11 5.02 -9.62 3.83
C ARG A 11 4.01 -10.29 2.90
N THR A 12 3.23 -11.23 3.43
CA THR A 12 2.21 -11.95 2.64
C THR A 12 1.15 -10.98 2.13
N ARG A 13 0.65 -10.09 2.97
CA ARG A 13 -0.37 -9.10 2.58
C ARG A 13 0.16 -8.12 1.52
N LEU A 14 1.40 -7.63 1.67
CA LEU A 14 2.01 -6.76 0.68
C LEU A 14 2.23 -7.45 -0.68
N GLN A 15 2.59 -8.73 -0.67
CA GLN A 15 2.70 -9.51 -1.92
C GLN A 15 1.35 -9.68 -2.62
N GLN A 16 0.29 -9.93 -1.86
CA GLN A 16 -1.07 -9.99 -2.39
C GLN A 16 -1.49 -8.63 -2.95
N HIS A 17 -1.25 -7.56 -2.21
CA HIS A 17 -1.60 -6.21 -2.65
C HIS A 17 -0.86 -5.78 -3.93
N LEU A 18 0.37 -6.22 -4.11
CA LEU A 18 1.11 -5.99 -5.37
C LEU A 18 0.40 -6.62 -6.58
N VAL A 19 -0.21 -7.79 -6.41
CA VAL A 19 -1.01 -8.42 -7.48
C VAL A 19 -2.30 -7.63 -7.72
N GLU A 20 -2.98 -7.18 -6.65
CA GLU A 20 -4.16 -6.31 -6.73
C GLU A 20 -3.83 -5.02 -7.50
N THR A 21 -2.75 -4.32 -7.13
CA THR A 21 -2.28 -3.09 -7.81
C THR A 21 -1.97 -3.30 -9.29
N THR A 22 -1.37 -4.45 -9.65
CA THR A 22 -1.12 -4.78 -11.06
C THR A 22 -2.45 -4.91 -11.83
N SER A 23 -3.43 -5.59 -11.25
CA SER A 23 -4.77 -5.72 -11.86
C SER A 23 -5.51 -4.37 -11.95
N GLN A 24 -5.27 -3.48 -11.00
CA GLN A 24 -5.84 -2.12 -11.03
C GLN A 24 -5.27 -1.28 -12.18
N LEU A 25 -3.97 -1.38 -12.43
CA LEU A 25 -3.36 -0.73 -13.61
C LEU A 25 -4.00 -1.20 -14.91
N GLU A 26 -4.23 -2.51 -15.06
CA GLU A 26 -4.91 -3.08 -16.24
C GLU A 26 -6.35 -2.55 -16.38
N ARG A 27 -7.09 -2.41 -15.27
CA ARG A 27 -8.44 -1.84 -15.26
C ARG A 27 -8.42 -0.37 -15.66
N LEU A 28 -7.48 0.43 -15.14
CA LEU A 28 -7.33 1.84 -15.50
C LEU A 28 -6.96 2.01 -16.99
N GLU A 29 -6.08 1.16 -17.52
CA GLU A 29 -5.77 1.14 -18.96
C GLU A 29 -7.03 0.84 -19.81
N SER A 30 -7.85 -0.09 -19.36
CA SER A 30 -9.11 -0.44 -20.02
C SER A 30 -10.09 0.73 -20.01
N VAL A 31 -10.21 1.43 -18.88
CA VAL A 31 -11.03 2.63 -18.74
C VAL A 31 -10.56 3.74 -19.68
N LEU A 32 -9.26 4.03 -19.71
CA LEU A 32 -8.70 5.07 -20.61
C LEU A 32 -8.95 4.73 -22.09
N LYS A 33 -8.74 3.46 -22.46
CA LYS A 33 -8.98 3.00 -23.83
C LYS A 33 -10.44 3.16 -24.25
N GLU A 34 -11.38 2.87 -23.35
CA GLU A 34 -12.82 3.07 -23.59
C GLU A 34 -13.15 4.56 -23.79
N MET A 35 -12.43 5.44 -23.08
CA MET A 35 -12.58 6.90 -23.21
C MET A 35 -11.84 7.48 -24.42
N GLY A 36 -11.11 6.68 -25.21
CA GLY A 36 -10.33 7.12 -26.35
C GLY A 36 -8.99 7.79 -26.00
N GLU A 37 -8.54 7.64 -24.75
CA GLU A 37 -7.31 8.21 -24.24
C GLU A 37 -6.14 7.21 -24.27
N SER A 38 -4.90 7.72 -24.25
CA SER A 38 -3.71 6.87 -24.23
C SER A 38 -3.24 6.59 -22.79
N SER A 39 -2.76 5.37 -22.56
CA SER A 39 -2.25 4.95 -21.26
C SER A 39 -0.81 5.39 -20.97
N SER A 40 -0.12 6.10 -21.88
CA SER A 40 1.30 6.45 -21.72
C SER A 40 1.53 7.32 -20.48
N THR A 41 0.75 8.37 -20.30
CA THR A 41 0.86 9.26 -19.14
C THR A 41 0.53 8.55 -17.82
N LEU A 42 -0.42 7.61 -17.83
CA LEU A 42 -0.76 6.80 -16.65
C LEU A 42 0.40 5.91 -16.24
N LYS A 43 1.04 5.21 -17.21
CA LYS A 43 2.21 4.36 -16.94
C LYS A 43 3.36 5.14 -16.35
N ASP A 44 3.68 6.30 -16.92
CA ASP A 44 4.75 7.16 -16.44
C ASP A 44 4.46 7.68 -15.01
N THR A 45 3.22 8.05 -14.75
CA THR A 45 2.78 8.49 -13.41
C THR A 45 2.83 7.34 -12.40
N ALA A 46 2.31 6.17 -12.75
CA ALA A 46 2.32 4.99 -11.88
C ALA A 46 3.76 4.53 -11.57
N LEU A 47 4.63 4.47 -12.58
CA LEU A 47 6.04 4.13 -12.40
C LEU A 47 6.78 5.16 -11.53
N SER A 48 6.47 6.45 -11.68
CA SER A 48 7.03 7.52 -10.85
C SER A 48 6.57 7.40 -9.39
N MET A 49 5.29 7.12 -9.15
CA MET A 49 4.75 6.91 -7.81
C MET A 49 5.35 5.66 -7.15
N MET A 50 5.43 4.53 -7.88
CA MET A 50 6.06 3.31 -7.40
C MET A 50 7.56 3.50 -7.11
N GLY A 51 8.27 4.25 -7.96
CA GLY A 51 9.68 4.59 -7.76
C GLY A 51 9.90 5.45 -6.51
N ASN A 52 9.08 6.46 -6.30
CA ASN A 52 9.13 7.32 -5.12
C ASN A 52 8.76 6.55 -3.84
N PHE A 53 7.75 5.68 -3.90
CA PHE A 53 7.37 4.79 -2.80
C PHE A 53 8.51 3.82 -2.46
N SER A 54 9.10 3.18 -3.46
CA SER A 54 10.26 2.30 -3.27
C SER A 54 11.44 3.03 -2.62
N ALA A 55 11.75 4.26 -3.05
CA ALA A 55 12.82 5.07 -2.46
C ALA A 55 12.54 5.41 -0.99
N MET A 56 11.29 5.73 -0.64
CA MET A 56 10.87 5.99 0.74
C MET A 56 10.95 4.72 1.61
N MET A 57 10.61 3.55 1.05
CA MET A 57 10.71 2.24 1.70
C MET A 57 12.17 1.81 1.94
N HIS A 58 13.14 2.34 1.19
CA HIS A 58 14.56 2.01 1.32
C HIS A 58 15.36 2.99 2.19
N ALA A 59 14.72 4.00 2.78
CA ALA A 59 15.38 4.88 3.74
C ALA A 59 15.79 4.08 4.99
N ALA A 60 17.09 3.79 5.10
CA ALA A 60 17.64 2.96 6.19
C ALA A 60 17.54 3.69 7.53
N SER A 61 16.49 3.42 8.29
CA SER A 61 16.34 3.88 9.67
C SER A 61 15.94 2.74 10.58
N SER A 62 16.22 2.88 11.89
CA SER A 62 15.92 1.83 12.88
C SER A 62 14.42 1.56 13.03
N ASP A 63 13.58 2.55 12.72
CA ASP A 63 12.12 2.54 12.80
C ASP A 63 11.44 2.42 11.43
N GLU A 64 12.16 1.93 10.42
CA GLU A 64 11.72 1.80 9.03
C GLU A 64 10.35 1.10 8.90
N ILE A 65 10.14 0.02 9.68
CA ILE A 65 8.89 -0.75 9.59
C ILE A 65 7.67 0.09 10.00
N ILE A 66 7.79 0.92 11.03
CA ILE A 66 6.70 1.79 11.49
C ILE A 66 6.43 2.87 10.45
N LYS A 67 7.48 3.50 9.93
CA LYS A 67 7.37 4.53 8.87
C LYS A 67 6.72 3.96 7.62
N ASN A 68 7.07 2.74 7.25
CA ASN A 68 6.48 2.05 6.11
C ASN A 68 4.99 1.74 6.32
N MET A 69 4.58 1.33 7.51
CA MET A 69 3.17 1.13 7.84
C MET A 69 2.38 2.44 7.74
N LEU A 70 2.91 3.54 8.29
CA LEU A 70 2.27 4.85 8.21
C LEU A 70 2.19 5.38 6.78
N ALA A 71 3.25 5.20 6.01
CA ALA A 71 3.27 5.56 4.60
C ALA A 71 2.25 4.77 3.78
N ASN A 72 2.17 3.47 4.01
CA ASN A 72 1.16 2.61 3.37
C ASN A 72 -0.26 3.12 3.70
N ASN A 73 -0.55 3.34 4.99
CA ASN A 73 -1.85 3.88 5.41
C ASN A 73 -2.20 5.18 4.66
N MET A 74 -1.25 6.09 4.52
CA MET A 74 -1.44 7.35 3.79
C MET A 74 -1.75 7.11 2.31
N PHE A 75 -1.03 6.20 1.65
CA PHE A 75 -1.22 5.90 0.23
C PHE A 75 -2.57 5.25 -0.04
N GLU A 76 -2.95 4.22 0.72
CA GLU A 76 -4.24 3.56 0.58
C GLU A 76 -5.41 4.56 0.71
N ASN A 77 -5.34 5.45 1.70
CA ASN A 77 -6.38 6.47 1.87
C ASN A 77 -6.40 7.50 0.73
N PHE A 78 -5.25 7.84 0.16
CA PHE A 78 -5.18 8.69 -1.03
C PHE A 78 -5.81 7.99 -2.25
N GLU A 79 -5.52 6.71 -2.47
CA GLU A 79 -6.06 5.92 -3.57
C GLU A 79 -7.57 5.72 -3.43
N ILE A 80 -8.07 5.45 -2.23
CA ILE A 80 -9.51 5.42 -1.91
C ILE A 80 -10.18 6.75 -2.31
N GLY A 81 -9.60 7.88 -1.93
CA GLY A 81 -10.11 9.20 -2.28
C GLY A 81 -10.13 9.42 -3.80
N THR A 82 -9.08 8.98 -4.46
CA THR A 82 -8.92 9.08 -5.92
C THR A 82 -9.97 8.24 -6.64
N TYR A 83 -10.13 6.96 -6.27
CA TYR A 83 -11.14 6.08 -6.86
C TYR A 83 -12.57 6.60 -6.64
N LYS A 84 -12.90 7.09 -5.45
CA LYS A 84 -14.21 7.73 -5.17
C LYS A 84 -14.47 8.92 -6.09
N SER A 85 -13.45 9.74 -6.35
CA SER A 85 -13.55 10.89 -7.26
C SER A 85 -13.77 10.44 -8.71
N LEU A 86 -13.01 9.46 -9.20
CA LEU A 86 -13.15 8.91 -10.55
C LEU A 86 -14.52 8.26 -10.75
N ILE A 87 -15.02 7.50 -9.78
CA ILE A 87 -16.36 6.89 -9.81
C ILE A 87 -17.44 7.97 -9.93
N ALA A 88 -17.33 9.05 -9.16
CA ALA A 88 -18.28 10.17 -9.25
C ALA A 88 -18.26 10.83 -10.65
N MET A 89 -17.08 10.96 -11.27
CA MET A 89 -16.95 11.45 -12.65
C MET A 89 -17.60 10.50 -13.65
N CYS A 90 -17.37 9.18 -13.54
CA CYS A 90 -18.00 8.17 -14.40
C CYS A 90 -19.53 8.24 -14.36
N GLY A 91 -20.12 8.40 -13.18
CA GLY A 91 -21.55 8.58 -13.01
C GLY A 91 -22.07 9.84 -13.71
N ARG A 92 -21.26 10.88 -13.83
CA ARG A 92 -21.64 12.13 -14.51
C ARG A 92 -21.56 12.04 -16.02
N VAL A 93 -20.57 11.32 -16.56
CA VAL A 93 -20.35 11.18 -18.02
C VAL A 93 -21.06 9.97 -18.63
N GLY A 94 -21.62 9.08 -17.80
CA GLY A 94 -22.41 7.94 -18.26
C GLY A 94 -21.58 6.75 -18.75
N THR A 95 -20.49 6.43 -18.07
CA THR A 95 -19.60 5.28 -18.37
C THR A 95 -19.76 4.16 -17.33
N PRO A 96 -20.84 3.35 -17.34
CA PRO A 96 -21.14 2.37 -16.30
C PRO A 96 -20.12 1.22 -16.22
N GLN A 97 -19.47 0.88 -17.35
CA GLN A 97 -18.44 -0.18 -17.36
C GLN A 97 -17.19 0.29 -16.63
N ALA A 98 -16.73 1.50 -16.92
CA ALA A 98 -15.61 2.14 -16.21
C ALA A 98 -15.92 2.25 -14.72
N GLU A 99 -17.12 2.68 -14.34
CA GLU A 99 -17.55 2.76 -12.93
C GLU A 99 -17.42 1.40 -12.24
N THR A 100 -17.85 0.30 -12.89
CA THR A 100 -17.78 -1.05 -12.31
C THR A 100 -16.33 -1.47 -12.05
N LEU A 101 -15.43 -1.22 -13.00
CA LEU A 101 -14.01 -1.54 -12.85
C LEU A 101 -13.36 -0.75 -11.71
N LEU A 102 -13.65 0.55 -11.63
CA LEU A 102 -13.12 1.43 -10.57
C LEU A 102 -13.66 1.07 -9.18
N ARG A 103 -14.91 0.61 -9.08
CA ARG A 103 -15.48 0.12 -7.81
C ARG A 103 -14.80 -1.15 -7.31
N SER A 104 -14.38 -2.04 -8.22
CA SER A 104 -13.60 -3.22 -7.84
C SER A 104 -12.24 -2.82 -7.24
N SER A 105 -11.54 -1.87 -7.87
CA SER A 105 -10.30 -1.32 -7.35
C SER A 105 -10.49 -0.63 -6.00
N LEU A 106 -11.53 0.22 -5.87
CA LEU A 106 -11.86 0.86 -4.60
C LEU A 106 -12.05 -0.14 -3.46
N THR A 107 -12.71 -1.28 -3.72
CA THR A 107 -12.90 -2.32 -2.70
C THR A 107 -11.58 -2.96 -2.26
N GLU A 108 -10.65 -3.16 -3.19
CA GLU A 108 -9.31 -3.68 -2.88
C GLU A 108 -8.53 -2.70 -2.00
N GLU A 109 -8.55 -1.39 -2.31
CA GLU A 109 -7.91 -0.35 -1.50
C GLU A 109 -8.54 -0.21 -0.10
N GLU A 110 -9.87 -0.23 -0.01
CA GLU A 110 -10.57 -0.19 1.28
C GLU A 110 -10.23 -1.42 2.16
N ASN A 111 -10.02 -2.59 1.55
CA ASN A 111 -9.58 -3.79 2.27
C ASN A 111 -8.12 -3.67 2.72
N MET A 112 -7.25 -3.11 1.88
CA MET A 112 -5.84 -2.91 2.24
C MET A 112 -5.70 -1.85 3.33
N ALA A 113 -6.37 -0.71 3.20
CA ALA A 113 -6.37 0.36 4.20
C ALA A 113 -6.82 -0.16 5.58
N ARG A 114 -7.91 -0.94 5.61
CA ARG A 114 -8.40 -1.56 6.84
C ARG A 114 -7.38 -2.52 7.44
N TRP A 115 -6.77 -3.36 6.61
CA TRP A 115 -5.74 -4.28 7.07
C TRP A 115 -4.54 -3.54 7.65
N VAL A 116 -4.07 -2.48 7.00
CA VAL A 116 -2.97 -1.65 7.51
C VAL A 116 -3.34 -1.02 8.84
N ASP A 117 -4.53 -0.43 8.96
CA ASP A 117 -5.00 0.20 10.19
C ASP A 117 -5.03 -0.78 11.37
N GLU A 118 -5.58 -1.98 11.15
CA GLU A 118 -5.63 -3.06 12.15
C GLU A 118 -4.24 -3.57 12.57
N HIS A 119 -3.20 -3.37 11.73
CA HIS A 119 -1.85 -3.90 11.97
C HIS A 119 -0.83 -2.85 12.42
N ILE A 120 -1.17 -1.57 12.44
CA ILE A 120 -0.26 -0.51 12.94
C ILE A 120 0.15 -0.78 14.39
N GLU A 121 -0.79 -1.02 15.28
CA GLU A 121 -0.51 -1.28 16.69
C GLU A 121 0.28 -2.59 16.90
N PRO A 122 -0.15 -3.76 16.38
CA PRO A 122 0.60 -5.01 16.54
C PRO A 122 2.04 -4.93 16.00
N VAL A 123 2.25 -4.32 14.84
CA VAL A 123 3.59 -4.15 14.25
C VAL A 123 4.44 -3.22 15.09
N THR A 124 3.87 -2.14 15.62
CA THR A 124 4.57 -1.20 16.51
C THR A 124 5.01 -1.89 17.80
N LEU A 125 4.12 -2.67 18.43
CA LEU A 125 4.43 -3.40 19.65
C LEU A 125 5.50 -4.49 19.42
N ALA A 126 5.41 -5.22 18.31
CA ALA A 126 6.43 -6.20 17.93
C ALA A 126 7.80 -5.54 17.69
N PHE A 127 7.84 -4.37 17.04
CA PHE A 127 9.06 -3.60 16.87
C PHE A 127 9.66 -3.18 18.20
N LEU A 128 8.87 -2.62 19.12
CA LEU A 128 9.33 -2.19 20.44
C LEU A 128 9.87 -3.36 21.28
N ALA A 129 9.18 -4.50 21.26
CA ALA A 129 9.64 -5.72 21.94
C ALA A 129 11.01 -6.17 21.41
N ARG A 130 11.20 -6.16 20.09
CA ARG A 130 12.48 -6.50 19.48
C ARG A 130 13.60 -5.54 19.90
N VAL A 131 13.35 -4.22 19.82
CA VAL A 131 14.35 -3.21 20.23
C VAL A 131 14.72 -3.36 21.70
N ALA A 132 13.75 -3.66 22.56
CA ALA A 132 14.02 -3.93 23.98
C ALA A 132 14.93 -5.16 24.17
N HIS A 133 14.72 -6.24 23.41
CA HIS A 133 15.57 -7.44 23.48
C HIS A 133 16.98 -7.22 22.92
N GLU A 134 17.12 -6.38 21.88
CA GLU A 134 18.42 -6.05 21.28
C GLU A 134 19.22 -5.05 22.09
N SER A 135 18.63 -4.36 23.07
CA SER A 135 19.31 -3.43 23.95
C SER A 135 20.30 -4.14 24.89
N PRO A 136 21.39 -3.49 25.35
CA PRO A 136 22.33 -4.08 26.30
C PRO A 136 21.63 -4.53 27.60
N GLU A 137 20.67 -3.74 28.08
CA GLU A 137 19.89 -4.01 29.31
C GLU A 137 18.91 -5.19 29.10
N GLY A 138 18.28 -5.28 27.92
CA GLY A 138 17.41 -6.40 27.57
C GLY A 138 18.19 -7.73 27.52
N ARG A 139 19.35 -7.73 26.89
CA ARG A 139 20.25 -8.90 26.84
C ARG A 139 20.73 -9.32 28.23
N ALA A 140 21.03 -8.38 29.13
CA ALA A 140 21.45 -8.69 30.50
C ALA A 140 20.33 -9.33 31.33
N ARG A 141 19.06 -8.97 31.10
CA ARG A 141 17.90 -9.60 31.79
C ARG A 141 17.64 -11.05 31.37
N MET A 142 17.95 -11.38 30.11
CA MET A 142 17.75 -12.76 29.61
C MET A 142 18.88 -13.71 29.97
N ALA A 143 20.02 -13.20 30.45
CA ALA A 143 21.16 -13.99 30.86
C ALA A 143 21.13 -14.40 32.36
N GLN A 144 20.10 -14.01 33.11
CA GLN A 144 19.84 -14.33 34.50
C GLN A 144 18.76 -15.40 34.63
#